data_7ef7aadea12579d0dcb04e07e8186ee4
#
_entry.id   7ef7aadea12579d0dcb04e07e8186ee4
#
_cell.length_a   1.000
_cell.length_b   1.000
_cell.length_c   1.000
_cell.angle_alpha   90.00
_cell.angle_beta   90.00
_cell.angle_gamma   90.00
#
_symmetry.space_group_name_H-M   'P 1'
#
loop_
_entity.id
_entity.type
_entity.pdbx_description
1 polymer ?
#
loop_
_entity_poly.entity_id
_entity_poly.type
_entity_poly.pdbx_seq_one_letter_code
_entity_poly.pdbx_strand_id
1 'polypeptide(L)'
;MPGWNVKTMAQEINNTSSFNIRATAVRKDYIDRIYDNIHQDNPTILGISFNNQNFGHAIVCIGIEESDEYEDTPNKLFCIDPSYTMSNTSYWNCMIMIPKKYDDNTELTYVVGDDIRKIMLDDAIVFD
;
A
#
# COMPACT_ATOMS: atom_id res chain seq x y z
N MET A 1 -16.19 -10.51 3.76
CA MET A 1 -15.78 -10.17 5.10
C MET A 1 -16.00 -8.69 5.32
N PRO A 2 -16.76 -8.33 6.30
CA PRO A 2 -16.68 -6.94 6.68
C PRO A 2 -15.28 -6.72 7.22
N GLY A 3 -14.44 -6.17 6.42
CA GLY A 3 -13.10 -5.81 6.85
C GLY A 3 -13.17 -4.69 7.86
N TRP A 4 -12.12 -4.50 8.57
CA TRP A 4 -11.91 -3.28 9.32
C TRP A 4 -11.71 -2.16 8.31
N ASN A 5 -12.30 -1.01 8.54
CA ASN A 5 -11.88 0.15 7.79
C ASN A 5 -10.54 0.64 8.37
N VAL A 6 -9.79 1.40 7.58
CA VAL A 6 -8.45 1.82 8.00
C VAL A 6 -8.46 2.73 9.23
N LYS A 7 -9.52 3.50 9.42
CA LYS A 7 -9.64 4.35 10.61
C LYS A 7 -9.72 3.51 11.87
N THR A 8 -10.54 2.47 11.86
CA THR A 8 -10.67 1.54 12.99
C THR A 8 -9.37 0.79 13.22
N MET A 9 -8.73 0.31 12.15
CA MET A 9 -7.45 -0.39 12.24
C MET A 9 -6.37 0.52 12.84
N ALA A 10 -6.28 1.77 12.39
CA ALA A 10 -5.31 2.73 12.94
C ALA A 10 -5.56 2.99 14.42
N GLN A 11 -6.83 3.12 14.83
CA GLN A 11 -7.19 3.30 16.24
C GLN A 11 -6.77 2.10 17.10
N GLU A 12 -7.01 0.88 16.60
CA GLU A 12 -6.60 -0.33 17.30
C GLU A 12 -5.09 -0.42 17.44
N ILE A 13 -4.34 -0.11 16.41
CA ILE A 13 -2.88 -0.08 16.46
C ILE A 13 -2.41 0.91 17.53
N ASN A 14 -2.96 2.12 17.53
CA ASN A 14 -2.59 3.15 18.49
C ASN A 14 -2.95 2.76 19.93
N ASN A 15 -4.08 2.07 20.12
CA ASN A 15 -4.54 1.68 21.45
C ASN A 15 -3.76 0.48 22.01
N THR A 16 -3.25 -0.39 21.16
CA THR A 16 -2.56 -1.60 21.59
C THR A 16 -1.04 -1.49 21.59
N SER A 17 -0.49 -0.46 20.93
CA SER A 17 0.96 -0.27 20.87
C SER A 17 1.52 0.16 22.21
N SER A 18 2.54 -0.57 22.68
CA SER A 18 3.33 -0.16 23.84
C SER A 18 4.54 0.70 23.44
N PHE A 19 4.70 0.96 22.16
CA PHE A 19 5.77 1.82 21.62
C PHE A 19 5.20 3.17 21.22
N ASN A 20 6.08 4.16 21.06
CA ASN A 20 5.68 5.48 20.58
C ASN A 20 5.46 5.49 19.04
N ILE A 21 4.68 4.54 18.57
CA ILE A 21 4.32 4.43 17.15
C ILE A 21 2.89 4.96 17.00
N ARG A 22 2.70 5.84 16.06
CA ARG A 22 1.40 6.40 15.75
C ARG A 22 0.96 6.01 14.35
N ALA A 23 -0.22 5.40 14.24
CA ALA A 23 -0.85 5.05 12.98
C ALA A 23 -1.87 6.11 12.59
N THR A 24 -1.84 6.53 11.33
CA THR A 24 -2.76 7.53 10.79
C THR A 24 -3.44 6.99 9.53
N ALA A 25 -4.77 7.03 9.51
CA ALA A 25 -5.54 6.65 8.34
C ALA A 25 -5.47 7.75 7.27
N VAL A 26 -5.24 7.34 6.02
CA VAL A 26 -5.10 8.23 4.86
C VAL A 26 -6.16 7.86 3.84
N ARG A 27 -6.88 8.86 3.30
CA ARG A 27 -7.94 8.63 2.32
C ARG A 27 -7.76 9.43 1.04
N LYS A 28 -6.64 10.11 0.90
CA LYS A 28 -6.30 10.87 -0.30
C LYS A 28 -4.80 11.06 -0.40
N ASP A 29 -4.33 11.47 -1.56
CA ASP A 29 -2.91 11.76 -1.83
C ASP A 29 -2.03 10.55 -1.48
N TYR A 30 -2.49 9.35 -1.87
CA TYR A 30 -1.89 8.08 -1.44
C TYR A 30 -0.41 7.98 -1.78
N ILE A 31 -0.05 8.30 -3.02
CA ILE A 31 1.33 8.09 -3.47
C ILE A 31 2.29 9.01 -2.71
N ASP A 32 1.93 10.25 -2.52
CA ASP A 32 2.76 11.20 -1.76
C ASP A 32 2.94 10.73 -0.31
N ARG A 33 1.88 10.24 0.30
CA ARG A 33 1.92 9.77 1.68
C ARG A 33 2.71 8.46 1.82
N ILE A 34 2.56 7.56 0.86
CA ILE A 34 3.34 6.32 0.82
C ILE A 34 4.82 6.65 0.66
N TYR A 35 5.15 7.54 -0.26
CA TYR A 35 6.50 7.98 -0.51
C TYR A 35 7.16 8.53 0.77
N ASP A 36 6.50 9.47 1.42
CA ASP A 36 7.01 10.06 2.65
C ASP A 36 7.21 9.01 3.75
N ASN A 37 6.26 8.10 3.90
CA ASN A 37 6.30 7.10 4.94
C ASN A 37 7.44 6.10 4.72
N ILE A 38 7.63 5.63 3.49
CA ILE A 38 8.71 4.71 3.15
C ILE A 38 10.08 5.37 3.32
N HIS A 39 10.21 6.65 2.98
CA HIS A 39 11.46 7.39 3.18
C HIS A 39 11.82 7.58 4.66
N GLN A 40 10.87 7.40 5.56
CA GLN A 40 11.11 7.39 7.00
C GLN A 40 11.35 5.98 7.53
N ASP A 41 11.58 5.01 6.65
CA ASP A 41 11.79 3.60 6.96
C ASP A 41 10.58 2.94 7.63
N ASN A 42 9.39 3.44 7.34
CA ASN A 42 8.15 2.90 7.88
C ASN A 42 7.38 2.15 6.79
N PRO A 43 6.79 0.99 7.10
CA PRO A 43 5.87 0.34 6.17
C PRO A 43 4.56 1.11 6.08
N THR A 44 3.81 0.87 5.01
CA THR A 44 2.49 1.46 4.83
C THR A 44 1.49 0.34 4.56
N ILE A 45 0.39 0.31 5.29
CA ILE A 45 -0.70 -0.63 5.02
C ILE A 45 -1.60 0.00 3.97
N LEU A 46 -1.85 -0.75 2.89
CA LEU A 46 -2.67 -0.29 1.78
C LEU A 46 -3.97 -1.08 1.74
N GLY A 47 -5.08 -0.36 1.65
CA GLY A 47 -6.37 -0.95 1.32
C GLY A 47 -6.56 -0.86 -0.19
N ILE A 48 -6.75 -1.99 -0.82
CA ILE A 48 -6.96 -2.07 -2.26
C ILE A 48 -8.28 -2.77 -2.56
N SER A 49 -8.85 -2.46 -3.71
CA SER A 49 -10.00 -3.20 -4.24
C SER A 49 -9.69 -3.67 -5.64
N PHE A 50 -10.14 -4.88 -5.94
CA PHE A 50 -9.99 -5.46 -7.27
C PHE A 50 -11.14 -5.02 -8.15
N ASN A 51 -10.84 -4.80 -9.42
CA ASN A 51 -11.86 -4.50 -10.41
C ASN A 51 -12.89 -5.64 -10.42
N ASN A 52 -14.16 -5.29 -10.42
CA ASN A 52 -15.30 -6.22 -10.40
C ASN A 52 -15.54 -6.96 -9.08
N GLN A 53 -14.93 -6.54 -7.99
CA GLN A 53 -15.18 -7.12 -6.68
C GLN A 53 -15.62 -6.03 -5.70
N ASN A 54 -16.53 -6.40 -4.80
CA ASN A 54 -17.13 -5.47 -3.85
C ASN A 54 -16.47 -5.48 -2.48
N PHE A 55 -15.33 -6.14 -2.34
CA PHE A 55 -14.62 -6.19 -1.06
C PHE A 55 -13.17 -5.76 -1.25
N GLY A 56 -12.64 -5.19 -0.19
CA GLY A 56 -11.28 -4.74 -0.15
C GLY A 56 -10.31 -5.83 0.31
N HIS A 57 -9.04 -5.55 0.13
CA HIS A 57 -7.95 -6.42 0.55
C HIS A 57 -6.83 -5.54 1.10
N ALA A 58 -6.16 -6.01 2.13
CA ALA A 58 -5.08 -5.26 2.76
C ALA A 58 -3.73 -5.89 2.43
N ILE A 59 -2.79 -5.07 2.00
CA ILE A 59 -1.39 -5.45 1.76
C ILE A 59 -0.46 -4.46 2.43
N VAL A 60 0.80 -4.80 2.56
CA VAL A 60 1.79 -3.93 3.20
C VAL A 60 2.83 -3.49 2.17
N CYS A 61 2.96 -2.19 1.98
CA CYS A 61 4.01 -1.63 1.14
C CYS A 61 5.27 -1.44 1.99
N ILE A 62 6.39 -2.00 1.53
CA ILE A 62 7.66 -1.96 2.24
C ILE A 62 8.76 -1.25 1.47
N GLY A 63 8.55 -0.92 0.22
CA GLY A 63 9.56 -0.26 -0.60
C GLY A 63 8.97 0.39 -1.82
N ILE A 64 9.77 1.24 -2.45
CA ILE A 64 9.39 1.94 -3.66
C ILE A 64 10.57 1.91 -4.63
N GLU A 65 10.25 1.95 -5.93
CA GLU A 65 11.20 2.25 -6.98
C GLU A 65 10.84 3.62 -7.54
N GLU A 66 11.75 4.56 -7.43
CA GLU A 66 11.49 5.93 -7.87
C GLU A 66 11.57 6.05 -9.37
N SER A 67 10.80 6.97 -9.94
CA SER A 67 10.85 7.28 -11.36
C SER A 67 12.05 8.15 -11.68
N ASP A 68 12.78 7.82 -12.73
CA ASP A 68 13.89 8.64 -13.21
C ASP A 68 13.43 10.01 -13.74
N GLU A 69 12.17 10.12 -14.11
CA GLU A 69 11.61 11.36 -14.68
C GLU A 69 11.05 12.33 -13.63
N TYR A 70 10.63 11.78 -12.47
CA TYR A 70 10.00 12.56 -11.41
C TYR A 70 10.60 12.11 -10.08
N GLU A 71 11.44 12.94 -9.50
CA GLU A 71 12.21 12.59 -8.30
C GLU A 71 11.37 12.12 -7.13
N ASP A 72 10.16 12.67 -6.97
CA ASP A 72 9.32 12.40 -5.83
C ASP A 72 8.15 11.48 -6.13
N THR A 73 8.14 10.85 -7.32
CA THR A 73 7.05 9.97 -7.73
C THR A 73 7.56 8.54 -7.83
N PRO A 74 7.04 7.62 -7.04
CA PRO A 74 7.45 6.21 -7.17
C PRO A 74 6.93 5.63 -8.49
N ASN A 75 7.74 4.75 -9.08
CA ASN A 75 7.37 4.03 -10.30
C ASN A 75 6.72 2.69 -9.96
N LYS A 76 7.16 2.07 -8.88
CA LYS A 76 6.63 0.80 -8.39
C LYS A 76 6.58 0.82 -6.89
N LEU A 77 5.57 0.16 -6.34
CA LEU A 77 5.50 -0.14 -4.92
C LEU A 77 5.78 -1.63 -4.74
N PHE A 78 6.70 -1.95 -3.84
CA PHE A 78 7.01 -3.33 -3.46
C PHE A 78 6.24 -3.68 -2.20
N CYS A 79 5.44 -4.73 -2.26
CA CYS A 79 4.46 -5.02 -1.22
C CYS A 79 4.51 -6.48 -0.79
N ILE A 80 3.91 -6.74 0.37
CA ILE A 80 3.65 -8.08 0.89
C ILE A 80 2.14 -8.25 0.91
N ASP A 81 1.68 -9.27 0.18
CA ASP A 81 0.29 -9.71 0.21
C ASP A 81 0.24 -10.98 1.06
N PRO A 82 -0.43 -10.95 2.22
CA PRO A 82 -0.45 -12.10 3.11
C PRO A 82 -1.17 -13.32 2.55
N SER A 83 -1.90 -13.17 1.45
CA SER A 83 -2.58 -14.28 0.78
C SER A 83 -1.66 -15.12 -0.07
N TYR A 84 -0.40 -14.73 -0.25
CA TYR A 84 0.56 -15.42 -1.11
C TYR A 84 1.83 -15.78 -0.35
N THR A 85 2.53 -16.82 -0.84
CA THR A 85 3.78 -17.29 -0.24
C THR A 85 4.91 -16.31 -0.52
N MET A 86 5.77 -16.09 0.47
CA MET A 86 6.98 -15.30 0.31
C MET A 86 8.09 -16.14 -0.35
N SER A 87 8.86 -15.51 -1.21
CA SER A 87 10.07 -16.09 -1.77
C SER A 87 11.20 -16.07 -0.72
N ASN A 88 12.10 -17.04 -0.79
CA ASN A 88 13.31 -17.06 0.04
C ASN A 88 14.33 -15.99 -0.36
N THR A 89 14.15 -15.37 -1.52
CA THR A 89 15.12 -14.42 -2.09
C THR A 89 14.62 -12.99 -2.16
N SER A 90 13.36 -12.74 -1.81
CA SER A 90 12.77 -11.41 -1.88
C SER A 90 12.06 -11.07 -0.58
N TYR A 91 12.12 -9.79 -0.20
CA TYR A 91 11.39 -9.27 0.96
C TYR A 91 9.94 -8.90 0.61
N TRP A 92 9.55 -9.02 -0.65
CA TRP A 92 8.23 -8.69 -1.16
C TRP A 92 7.73 -9.81 -2.05
N ASN A 93 6.40 -9.95 -2.18
CA ASN A 93 5.79 -10.97 -3.03
C ASN A 93 4.84 -10.40 -4.08
N CYS A 94 4.67 -9.09 -4.11
CA CYS A 94 3.82 -8.43 -5.10
C CYS A 94 4.29 -7.00 -5.35
N MET A 95 3.80 -6.43 -6.45
CA MET A 95 4.14 -5.06 -6.85
C MET A 95 2.91 -4.33 -7.33
N ILE A 96 2.90 -3.02 -7.12
CA ILE A 96 1.92 -2.13 -7.75
C ILE A 96 2.68 -1.21 -8.70
N MET A 97 2.26 -1.20 -9.97
CA MET A 97 2.85 -0.34 -10.99
C MET A 97 2.10 0.98 -11.02
N ILE A 98 2.85 2.08 -10.93
CA ILE A 98 2.28 3.43 -10.90
C ILE A 98 2.49 4.08 -12.26
N PRO A 99 1.43 4.48 -12.96
CA PRO A 99 1.58 5.19 -14.23
C PRO A 99 2.10 6.62 -14.02
N LYS A 100 2.68 7.19 -15.06
CA LYS A 100 3.25 8.55 -15.01
C LYS A 100 2.23 9.61 -14.61
N LYS A 101 1.00 9.47 -15.07
CA LYS A 101 -0.09 10.36 -14.70
C LYS A 101 -1.01 9.64 -13.74
N TYR A 102 -0.80 9.86 -12.47
CA TYR A 102 -1.58 9.24 -11.41
C TYR A 102 -2.35 10.28 -10.61
N ASP A 103 -3.60 9.98 -10.33
CA ASP A 103 -4.38 10.63 -9.27
C ASP A 103 -5.09 9.52 -8.47
N ASP A 104 -5.77 9.88 -7.39
CA ASP A 104 -6.38 8.90 -6.50
C ASP A 104 -7.52 8.11 -7.15
N ASN A 105 -7.99 8.52 -8.31
CA ASN A 105 -9.01 7.81 -9.08
C ASN A 105 -8.42 6.94 -10.21
N THR A 106 -7.11 6.88 -10.32
CA THR A 106 -6.44 6.12 -11.36
C THR A 106 -6.35 4.65 -10.98
N GLU A 107 -6.78 3.78 -11.89
CA GLU A 107 -6.63 2.34 -11.75
C GLU A 107 -5.17 1.96 -11.89
N LEU A 108 -4.69 1.09 -11.01
CA LEU A 108 -3.31 0.65 -10.97
C LEU A 108 -3.18 -0.81 -11.38
N THR A 109 -1.97 -1.20 -11.78
CA THR A 109 -1.66 -2.58 -12.13
C THR A 109 -0.99 -3.27 -10.95
N TYR A 110 -1.60 -4.36 -10.48
CA TYR A 110 -1.12 -5.20 -9.38
C TYR A 110 -0.57 -6.50 -9.95
N VAL A 111 0.68 -6.81 -9.62
CA VAL A 111 1.39 -7.99 -10.11
C VAL A 111 1.76 -8.88 -8.92
N VAL A 112 1.25 -10.10 -8.93
CA VAL A 112 1.57 -11.11 -7.90
C VAL A 112 1.77 -12.46 -8.59
N GLY A 113 2.98 -13.02 -8.48
CA GLY A 113 3.32 -14.24 -9.22
C GLY A 113 3.14 -14.03 -10.72
N ASP A 114 2.34 -14.89 -11.34
CA ASP A 114 2.01 -14.78 -12.77
C ASP A 114 0.70 -14.02 -13.02
N ASP A 115 0.04 -13.56 -11.95
CA ASP A 115 -1.22 -12.83 -12.06
C ASP A 115 -1.00 -11.34 -12.21
N ILE A 116 -1.76 -10.74 -13.11
CA ILE A 116 -1.80 -9.29 -13.31
C ILE A 116 -3.25 -8.86 -13.19
N ARG A 117 -3.51 -7.93 -12.27
CA ARG A 117 -4.87 -7.46 -12.00
C ARG A 117 -4.92 -5.95 -11.95
N LYS A 118 -6.10 -5.41 -12.20
CA LYS A 118 -6.36 -3.99 -12.01
C LYS A 118 -6.95 -3.75 -10.63
N ILE A 119 -6.43 -2.75 -9.94
CA ILE A 119 -6.84 -2.40 -8.59
C ILE A 119 -7.01 -0.90 -8.44
N MET A 120 -7.72 -0.53 -7.38
CA MET A 120 -7.76 0.85 -6.89
C MET A 120 -7.15 0.89 -5.49
N LEU A 121 -6.44 1.96 -5.19
CA LEU A 121 -6.09 2.28 -3.80
C LEU A 121 -7.30 2.96 -3.17
N ASP A 122 -7.82 2.37 -2.11
CA ASP A 122 -9.02 2.89 -1.45
C ASP A 122 -8.67 3.70 -0.21
N ASP A 123 -7.62 3.30 0.48
CA ASP A 123 -7.16 3.94 1.70
C ASP A 123 -5.77 3.41 2.09
N ALA A 124 -5.17 4.03 3.09
CA ALA A 124 -3.87 3.61 3.58
C ALA A 124 -3.72 3.92 5.07
N ILE A 125 -2.77 3.26 5.71
CA ILE A 125 -2.32 3.60 7.06
C ILE A 125 -0.83 3.87 7.00
N VAL A 126 -0.46 5.08 7.40
CA VAL A 126 0.94 5.49 7.52
C VAL A 126 1.34 5.53 8.99
N PHE A 127 2.62 5.44 9.26
CA PHE A 127 3.17 5.38 10.61
C PHE A 127 4.16 6.52 10.85
N ASP A 128 4.16 7.03 12.06
CA ASP A 128 5.13 8.03 12.52
C ASP A 128 6.18 7.39 13.43
#